data_24d838daf6abea07cd9e8a09789b69c7
#
_entry.id   24d838daf6abea07cd9e8a09789b69c7
#
_cell.length_a   1.000
_cell.length_b   1.000
_cell.length_c   1.000
_cell.angle_alpha   90.00
_cell.angle_beta   90.00
_cell.angle_gamma   90.00
#
_symmetry.space_group_name_H-M   'P 1'
#
loop_
_entity.id
_entity.type
_entity.pdbx_description
1 polymer ?
#
loop_
_entity_poly.entity_id
_entity_poly.type
_entity_poly.pdbx_seq_one_letter_code
_entity_poly.pdbx_strand_id
1 'polypeptide(L)'
;DEFSNAIAILPVETSYKGIIRETIDNLIMTKNQNIQILAETVIPVNDCILSKTTEFYSVMGLIANPNALGKCKKFIKDEMPRELNIVMADSMDDSARLLNNYNLTYSIIGTHKTAELYNLNILKEHIEDDKDNNRRFIVIGDGTTQSTGNDKTSIVMFLDDRQGALMDIVQVFVKYNINITHINSKMMNNRAEEQAVFLDFDGHKDDEVIQSLLADLENNCKSIRVIGSYSRF
;
A
#
# COMPACT_ATOMS: atom_id res chain seq x y z
N ASP A 1 -22.07 12.26 14.87
CA ASP A 1 -22.22 11.79 13.47
C ASP A 1 -22.04 12.91 12.44
N GLU A 2 -20.98 13.72 12.62
CA GLU A 2 -20.65 14.82 11.69
C GLU A 2 -20.08 14.33 10.34
N PHE A 3 -19.84 13.02 10.14
CA PHE A 3 -19.19 12.44 8.97
C PHE A 3 -19.98 11.29 8.33
N SER A 4 -21.31 11.28 8.41
CA SER A 4 -22.13 10.39 7.61
C SER A 4 -21.89 10.68 6.13
N ASN A 5 -21.33 9.73 5.37
CA ASN A 5 -20.86 9.81 3.99
C ASN A 5 -19.41 10.26 3.77
N ALA A 6 -18.57 10.28 4.81
CA ALA A 6 -17.14 10.51 4.61
C ALA A 6 -16.49 9.31 3.90
N ILE A 7 -15.68 9.58 2.89
CA ILE A 7 -14.86 8.59 2.19
C ILE A 7 -13.39 8.92 2.47
N ALA A 8 -12.59 7.89 2.80
CA ALA A 8 -11.15 8.04 2.94
C ALA A 8 -10.42 7.12 1.95
N ILE A 9 -9.29 7.58 1.44
CA ILE A 9 -8.39 6.79 0.59
C ILE A 9 -7.12 6.52 1.38
N LEU A 10 -6.81 5.23 1.58
CA LEU A 10 -5.68 4.79 2.40
C LEU A 10 -4.73 3.93 1.58
N PRO A 11 -3.41 4.16 1.65
CA PRO A 11 -2.43 3.27 1.05
C PRO A 11 -2.32 1.99 1.89
N VAL A 12 -2.34 0.83 1.25
CA VAL A 12 -2.24 -0.49 1.93
C VAL A 12 -0.99 -1.26 1.58
N GLU A 13 -0.43 -1.01 0.39
CA GLU A 13 0.73 -1.76 -0.09
C GLU A 13 1.57 -0.94 -1.07
N THR A 14 2.85 -1.20 -1.08
CA THR A 14 3.80 -0.69 -2.08
C THR A 14 4.64 -1.85 -2.60
N SER A 15 4.95 -1.90 -3.89
CA SER A 15 5.81 -2.95 -4.46
C SER A 15 7.18 -3.00 -3.78
N TYR A 16 7.74 -1.84 -3.42
CA TYR A 16 9.08 -1.75 -2.83
C TYR A 16 9.18 -2.19 -1.37
N LYS A 17 8.18 -1.86 -0.53
CA LYS A 17 8.21 -2.14 0.92
C LYS A 17 7.18 -3.16 1.38
N GLY A 18 6.31 -3.61 0.46
CA GLY A 18 5.16 -4.45 0.80
C GLY A 18 4.09 -3.68 1.58
N ILE A 19 3.54 -4.31 2.58
CA ILE A 19 2.39 -3.86 3.35
C ILE A 19 2.69 -2.60 4.17
N ILE A 20 1.74 -1.67 4.16
CA ILE A 20 1.71 -0.50 5.05
C ILE A 20 1.02 -0.94 6.35
N ARG A 21 1.84 -1.33 7.33
CA ARG A 21 1.38 -1.93 8.60
C ARG A 21 0.39 -1.06 9.34
N GLU A 22 0.60 0.26 9.37
CA GLU A 22 -0.28 1.19 10.07
C GLU A 22 -1.72 1.11 9.55
N THR A 23 -1.93 1.05 8.24
CA THR A 23 -3.27 0.92 7.64
C THR A 23 -3.91 -0.41 8.01
N ILE A 24 -3.19 -1.53 7.86
CA ILE A 24 -3.72 -2.87 8.18
C ILE A 24 -4.02 -2.99 9.67
N ASP A 25 -3.15 -2.49 10.54
CA ASP A 25 -3.35 -2.49 11.98
C ASP A 25 -4.63 -1.73 12.38
N ASN A 26 -4.87 -0.56 11.77
CA ASN A 26 -6.08 0.22 12.01
C ASN A 26 -7.34 -0.50 11.50
N LEU A 27 -7.27 -1.18 10.35
CA LEU A 27 -8.38 -2.00 9.83
C LEU A 27 -8.70 -3.19 10.76
N ILE A 28 -7.67 -3.84 11.32
CA ILE A 28 -7.84 -4.92 12.31
C ILE A 28 -8.48 -4.39 13.59
N MET A 29 -8.02 -3.25 14.09
CA MET A 29 -8.39 -2.71 15.40
C MET A 29 -9.71 -1.94 15.40
N THR A 30 -10.20 -1.48 14.25
CA THR A 30 -11.45 -0.70 14.20
C THR A 30 -12.63 -1.52 14.71
N LYS A 31 -13.43 -0.92 15.60
CA LYS A 31 -14.67 -1.50 16.12
C LYS A 31 -15.91 -1.03 15.35
N ASN A 32 -15.75 -0.02 14.51
CA ASN A 32 -16.86 0.50 13.72
C ASN A 32 -17.14 -0.44 12.54
N GLN A 33 -18.26 -1.15 12.62
CA GLN A 33 -18.69 -2.12 11.62
C GLN A 33 -19.25 -1.46 10.35
N ASN A 34 -19.56 -0.18 10.40
CA ASN A 34 -20.08 0.55 9.24
C ASN A 34 -18.97 0.96 8.27
N ILE A 35 -17.71 0.98 8.74
CA ILE A 35 -16.59 1.27 7.86
C ILE A 35 -16.27 0.03 7.04
N GLN A 36 -16.47 0.15 5.71
CA GLN A 36 -16.23 -0.91 4.73
C GLN A 36 -15.21 -0.46 3.68
N ILE A 37 -14.47 -1.40 3.14
CA ILE A 37 -13.69 -1.17 1.92
C ILE A 37 -14.66 -1.24 0.74
N LEU A 38 -14.75 -0.14 -0.01
CA LEU A 38 -15.70 0.03 -1.12
C LEU A 38 -15.04 -0.14 -2.49
N ALA A 39 -13.73 0.07 -2.57
CA ALA A 39 -12.96 -0.05 -3.80
C ALA A 39 -11.47 -0.20 -3.50
N GLU A 40 -10.72 -0.65 -4.51
CA GLU A 40 -9.28 -0.57 -4.55
C GLU A 40 -8.80 0.12 -5.83
N THR A 41 -7.61 0.68 -5.80
CA THR A 41 -6.91 1.17 -6.98
C THR A 41 -5.41 0.94 -6.84
N VAL A 42 -4.76 0.70 -7.97
CA VAL A 42 -3.31 0.55 -8.06
C VAL A 42 -2.76 1.68 -8.92
N ILE A 43 -1.85 2.46 -8.36
CA ILE A 43 -1.26 3.63 -9.03
C ILE A 43 0.22 3.34 -9.28
N PRO A 44 0.70 3.39 -10.55
CA PRO A 44 2.12 3.33 -10.84
C PRO A 44 2.81 4.58 -10.27
N VAL A 45 3.97 4.39 -9.67
CA VAL A 45 4.79 5.47 -9.12
C VAL A 45 6.09 5.53 -9.90
N ASN A 46 6.21 6.56 -10.73
CA ASN A 46 7.41 6.81 -11.52
C ASN A 46 8.26 7.86 -10.80
N ASP A 47 9.43 7.46 -10.36
CA ASP A 47 10.39 8.37 -9.75
C ASP A 47 11.22 9.06 -10.86
N CYS A 48 11.46 10.35 -10.70
CA CYS A 48 12.15 11.22 -11.67
C CYS A 48 13.26 12.01 -10.99
N ILE A 49 14.32 12.37 -11.73
CA ILE A 49 15.25 13.43 -11.35
C ILE A 49 14.65 14.76 -11.76
N LEU A 50 14.44 15.63 -10.78
CA LEU A 50 13.86 16.96 -10.98
C LEU A 50 14.85 18.04 -10.57
N SER A 51 14.92 19.14 -11.31
CA SER A 51 15.80 20.26 -11.02
C SER A 51 15.24 21.59 -11.55
N LYS A 52 15.87 22.69 -11.14
CA LYS A 52 15.65 24.02 -11.72
C LYS A 52 16.40 24.20 -13.04
N THR A 53 17.47 23.42 -13.31
CA THR A 53 18.17 23.39 -14.58
C THR A 53 17.50 22.44 -15.56
N THR A 54 17.80 22.58 -16.86
CA THR A 54 17.46 21.63 -17.93
C THR A 54 18.63 20.69 -18.27
N GLU A 55 19.79 20.92 -17.68
CA GLU A 55 21.05 20.23 -18.02
C GLU A 55 21.35 19.11 -17.01
N PHE A 56 21.06 17.86 -17.37
CA PHE A 56 21.28 16.70 -16.50
C PHE A 56 22.75 16.56 -16.06
N TYR A 57 23.68 16.73 -16.98
CA TYR A 57 25.11 16.55 -16.68
C TYR A 57 25.73 17.67 -15.82
N SER A 58 24.99 18.75 -15.56
CA SER A 58 25.42 19.79 -14.62
C SER A 58 25.09 19.44 -13.16
N VAL A 59 24.36 18.36 -12.92
CA VAL A 59 23.94 17.94 -11.57
C VAL A 59 25.13 17.37 -10.81
N MET A 60 25.43 17.96 -9.65
CA MET A 60 26.50 17.56 -8.74
C MET A 60 25.98 17.26 -7.32
N GLY A 61 24.68 17.55 -7.06
CA GLY A 61 24.05 17.31 -5.78
C GLY A 61 22.64 16.72 -5.92
N LEU A 62 22.26 15.88 -4.95
CA LEU A 62 20.96 15.22 -4.91
C LEU A 62 20.36 15.37 -3.51
N ILE A 63 19.18 15.97 -3.41
CA ILE A 63 18.41 16.09 -2.18
C ILE A 63 17.29 15.05 -2.23
N ALA A 64 17.28 14.09 -1.33
CA ALA A 64 16.29 13.04 -1.33
C ALA A 64 16.08 12.41 0.04
N ASN A 65 14.91 11.80 0.26
CA ASN A 65 14.67 11.03 1.45
C ASN A 65 15.22 9.57 1.31
N PRO A 66 15.44 8.85 2.43
CA PRO A 66 16.00 7.51 2.41
C PRO A 66 15.24 6.51 1.53
N ASN A 67 13.91 6.66 1.44
CA ASN A 67 13.07 5.78 0.62
C ASN A 67 13.31 5.98 -0.87
N ALA A 68 13.37 7.23 -1.32
CA ALA A 68 13.64 7.57 -2.71
C ALA A 68 15.05 7.11 -3.12
N LEU A 69 16.06 7.37 -2.29
CA LEU A 69 17.42 6.87 -2.50
C LEU A 69 17.46 5.33 -2.57
N GLY A 70 16.70 4.66 -1.68
CA GLY A 70 16.64 3.21 -1.64
C GLY A 70 16.06 2.56 -2.88
N LYS A 71 15.11 3.22 -3.55
CA LYS A 71 14.44 2.74 -4.75
C LYS A 71 15.23 2.98 -6.05
N CYS A 72 16.14 3.97 -6.05
CA CYS A 72 16.83 4.43 -7.25
C CYS A 72 18.34 4.19 -7.17
N LYS A 73 18.77 3.19 -6.42
CA LYS A 73 20.20 2.92 -6.15
C LYS A 73 21.02 2.65 -7.42
N LYS A 74 20.47 1.85 -8.33
CA LYS A 74 21.17 1.50 -9.57
C LYS A 74 21.35 2.74 -10.43
N PHE A 75 20.28 3.50 -10.66
CA PHE A 75 20.34 4.73 -11.41
C PHE A 75 21.36 5.72 -10.82
N ILE A 76 21.31 5.94 -9.49
CA ILE A 76 22.24 6.86 -8.82
C ILE A 76 23.69 6.40 -9.01
N LYS A 77 23.97 5.11 -8.91
CA LYS A 77 25.30 4.54 -9.06
C LYS A 77 25.82 4.62 -10.49
N ASP A 78 24.95 4.35 -11.48
CA ASP A 78 25.37 4.12 -12.87
C ASP A 78 25.29 5.39 -13.73
N GLU A 79 24.37 6.31 -13.43
CA GLU A 79 24.08 7.49 -14.26
C GLU A 79 24.47 8.83 -13.60
N MET A 80 24.58 8.88 -12.27
CA MET A 80 24.93 10.10 -11.55
C MET A 80 26.47 10.21 -11.35
N PRO A 81 27.00 11.45 -11.14
CA PRO A 81 28.42 11.64 -10.89
C PRO A 81 28.92 10.84 -9.68
N ARG A 82 30.15 10.32 -9.74
CA ARG A 82 30.75 9.53 -8.63
C ARG A 82 30.90 10.33 -7.33
N GLU A 83 31.14 11.64 -7.43
CA GLU A 83 31.28 12.57 -6.29
C GLU A 83 29.98 13.33 -6.02
N LEU A 84 28.83 12.64 -6.13
CA LEU A 84 27.52 13.23 -5.88
C LEU A 84 27.37 13.64 -4.41
N ASN A 85 27.08 14.92 -4.18
CA ASN A 85 26.78 15.39 -2.82
C ASN A 85 25.31 15.06 -2.47
N ILE A 86 25.10 14.15 -1.52
CA ILE A 86 23.75 13.72 -1.11
C ILE A 86 23.34 14.50 0.16
N VAL A 87 22.23 15.21 0.05
CA VAL A 87 21.56 15.90 1.16
C VAL A 87 20.31 15.13 1.55
N MET A 88 20.22 14.79 2.84
CA MET A 88 19.07 14.04 3.35
C MET A 88 17.88 14.98 3.61
N ALA A 89 16.71 14.57 3.19
CA ALA A 89 15.44 15.22 3.44
C ALA A 89 14.47 14.25 4.13
N ASP A 90 13.49 14.76 4.85
CA ASP A 90 12.52 13.94 5.56
C ASP A 90 11.46 13.36 4.63
N SER A 91 11.11 14.08 3.57
CA SER A 91 10.09 13.69 2.59
C SER A 91 10.43 14.21 1.20
N MET A 92 9.64 13.80 0.19
CA MET A 92 9.74 14.32 -1.17
C MET A 92 9.39 15.81 -1.21
N ASP A 93 8.38 16.23 -0.46
CA ASP A 93 7.95 17.62 -0.33
C ASP A 93 9.04 18.48 0.33
N ASP A 94 9.68 17.96 1.38
CA ASP A 94 10.82 18.59 2.03
C ASP A 94 12.02 18.72 1.08
N SER A 95 12.31 17.70 0.28
CA SER A 95 13.35 17.76 -0.77
C SER A 95 13.12 18.93 -1.73
N ALA A 96 11.87 19.10 -2.18
CA ALA A 96 11.50 20.16 -3.12
C ALA A 96 11.61 21.57 -2.47
N ARG A 97 11.26 21.70 -1.20
CA ARG A 97 11.43 22.96 -0.44
C ARG A 97 12.91 23.28 -0.21
N LEU A 98 13.69 22.29 0.21
CA LEU A 98 15.13 22.44 0.45
C LEU A 98 15.87 22.84 -0.83
N LEU A 99 15.46 22.38 -2.00
CA LEU A 99 16.06 22.75 -3.28
C LEU A 99 16.11 24.28 -3.52
N ASN A 100 15.22 25.04 -2.88
CA ASN A 100 15.23 26.50 -2.98
C ASN A 100 16.46 27.14 -2.33
N ASN A 101 17.10 26.46 -1.41
CA ASN A 101 18.29 26.91 -0.71
C ASN A 101 19.60 26.51 -1.40
N TYR A 102 19.50 25.78 -2.52
CA TYR A 102 20.65 25.27 -3.28
C TYR A 102 20.73 25.89 -4.67
N ASN A 103 21.90 25.83 -5.25
CA ASN A 103 22.17 26.35 -6.59
C ASN A 103 21.62 25.40 -7.69
N LEU A 104 21.77 25.78 -8.95
CA LEU A 104 21.25 25.04 -10.10
C LEU A 104 21.91 23.66 -10.34
N THR A 105 23.02 23.34 -9.64
CA THR A 105 23.67 22.03 -9.74
C THR A 105 23.02 20.97 -8.86
N TYR A 106 21.99 21.32 -8.09
CA TYR A 106 21.26 20.38 -7.25
C TYR A 106 19.97 19.92 -7.92
N SER A 107 19.62 18.67 -7.65
CA SER A 107 18.41 17.99 -8.09
C SER A 107 17.72 17.30 -6.91
N ILE A 108 16.49 16.85 -7.13
CA ILE A 108 15.74 16.02 -6.20
C ILE A 108 15.23 14.76 -6.90
N ILE A 109 14.87 13.73 -6.12
CA ILE A 109 14.02 12.66 -6.60
C ILE A 109 12.58 13.03 -6.29
N GLY A 110 11.73 13.01 -7.32
CA GLY A 110 10.31 13.33 -7.20
C GLY A 110 9.49 12.63 -8.26
N THR A 111 8.21 12.98 -8.39
CA THR A 111 7.29 12.49 -9.41
C THR A 111 6.93 13.60 -10.39
N HIS A 112 6.24 13.27 -11.49
CA HIS A 112 5.67 14.28 -12.40
C HIS A 112 4.82 15.31 -11.64
N LYS A 113 4.03 14.84 -10.66
CA LYS A 113 3.22 15.75 -9.82
C LYS A 113 4.06 16.70 -8.99
N THR A 114 5.21 16.23 -8.49
CA THR A 114 6.18 17.11 -7.80
C THR A 114 6.75 18.16 -8.74
N ALA A 115 7.09 17.76 -9.98
CA ALA A 115 7.59 18.68 -10.99
C ALA A 115 6.58 19.81 -11.30
N GLU A 116 5.30 19.46 -11.51
CA GLU A 116 4.22 20.43 -11.71
C GLU A 116 4.06 21.37 -10.52
N LEU A 117 3.97 20.80 -9.30
CA LEU A 117 3.67 21.56 -8.08
C LEU A 117 4.77 22.58 -7.74
N TYR A 118 6.03 22.22 -7.99
CA TYR A 118 7.19 23.06 -7.65
C TYR A 118 7.82 23.74 -8.87
N ASN A 119 7.20 23.63 -10.05
CA ASN A 119 7.68 24.18 -11.32
C ASN A 119 9.14 23.79 -11.60
N LEU A 120 9.42 22.48 -11.55
CA LEU A 120 10.73 21.90 -11.79
C LEU A 120 10.78 21.21 -13.16
N ASN A 121 11.97 21.20 -13.77
CA ASN A 121 12.23 20.45 -14.99
C ASN A 121 12.47 18.98 -14.65
N ILE A 122 11.91 18.08 -15.45
CA ILE A 122 12.18 16.65 -15.40
C ILE A 122 13.42 16.39 -16.25
N LEU A 123 14.49 15.94 -15.60
CA LEU A 123 15.76 15.66 -16.26
C LEU A 123 15.88 14.19 -16.71
N LYS A 124 15.33 13.29 -15.93
CA LYS A 124 15.26 11.84 -16.20
C LYS A 124 13.98 11.28 -15.58
N GLU A 125 13.38 10.34 -16.28
CA GLU A 125 12.16 9.62 -15.86
C GLU A 125 12.48 8.14 -15.64
N HIS A 126 11.59 7.46 -14.91
CA HIS A 126 11.69 6.02 -14.66
C HIS A 126 13.04 5.58 -14.09
N ILE A 127 13.49 6.31 -13.06
CA ILE A 127 14.79 6.09 -12.42
C ILE A 127 14.74 5.03 -11.31
N GLU A 128 13.55 4.52 -10.97
CA GLU A 128 13.36 3.45 -10.01
C GLU A 128 14.00 2.13 -10.48
N ASP A 129 14.59 1.38 -9.54
CA ASP A 129 15.24 0.10 -9.79
C ASP A 129 14.24 -1.00 -10.15
N ASP A 130 13.03 -0.92 -9.61
CA ASP A 130 11.90 -1.81 -9.89
C ASP A 130 10.89 -1.09 -10.78
N LYS A 131 10.74 -1.57 -12.00
CA LYS A 131 9.83 -0.97 -13.01
C LYS A 131 8.35 -1.23 -12.70
N ASP A 132 8.05 -2.23 -11.87
CA ASP A 132 6.71 -2.52 -11.37
C ASP A 132 6.40 -1.78 -10.06
N ASN A 133 6.99 -0.58 -9.89
CA ASN A 133 6.80 0.25 -8.70
C ASN A 133 5.36 0.79 -8.64
N ASN A 134 4.50 0.03 -7.99
CA ASN A 134 3.08 0.32 -7.82
C ASN A 134 2.74 0.59 -6.36
N ARG A 135 1.69 1.37 -6.15
CA ARG A 135 1.10 1.60 -4.83
C ARG A 135 -0.38 1.26 -4.87
N ARG A 136 -0.79 0.30 -4.04
CA ARG A 136 -2.19 -0.07 -3.87
C ARG A 136 -2.84 0.80 -2.79
N PHE A 137 -4.01 1.35 -3.11
CA PHE A 137 -4.87 2.09 -2.20
C PHE A 137 -6.21 1.39 -2.08
N ILE A 138 -6.85 1.57 -0.93
CA ILE A 138 -8.24 1.21 -0.71
C ILE A 138 -9.05 2.48 -0.45
N VAL A 139 -10.31 2.44 -0.87
CA VAL A 139 -11.33 3.44 -0.54
C VAL A 139 -12.19 2.88 0.56
N ILE A 140 -12.27 3.56 1.69
CA ILE A 140 -13.11 3.16 2.82
C ILE A 140 -14.23 4.17 3.02
N GLY A 141 -15.38 3.71 3.46
CA GLY A 141 -16.55 4.54 3.73
C GLY A 141 -17.69 3.74 4.34
N ASP A 142 -18.83 4.39 4.52
CA ASP A 142 -20.09 3.74 4.87
C ASP A 142 -20.78 3.25 3.60
N GLY A 143 -21.27 2.00 3.61
CA GLY A 143 -21.99 1.42 2.48
C GLY A 143 -21.58 -0.01 2.14
N THR A 144 -22.16 -0.52 1.06
CA THR A 144 -21.88 -1.84 0.50
C THR A 144 -21.79 -1.73 -1.02
N THR A 145 -21.09 -2.65 -1.63
CA THR A 145 -20.95 -2.79 -3.08
C THR A 145 -21.79 -3.95 -3.58
N GLN A 146 -22.04 -3.99 -4.86
CA GLN A 146 -22.69 -5.12 -5.53
C GLN A 146 -21.65 -6.01 -6.19
N SER A 147 -21.93 -7.32 -6.31
CA SER A 147 -21.07 -8.25 -7.03
C SER A 147 -20.96 -7.86 -8.50
N THR A 148 -19.73 -7.85 -9.01
CA THR A 148 -19.39 -7.56 -10.41
C THR A 148 -18.96 -8.81 -11.18
N GLY A 149 -18.72 -9.91 -10.46
CA GLY A 149 -18.13 -11.14 -11.01
C GLY A 149 -16.60 -11.12 -11.09
N ASN A 150 -15.95 -9.99 -10.80
CA ASN A 150 -14.49 -9.87 -10.66
C ASN A 150 -14.18 -9.07 -9.40
N ASP A 151 -14.44 -9.72 -8.26
CA ASP A 151 -14.42 -9.06 -6.97
C ASP A 151 -13.35 -9.64 -6.05
N LYS A 152 -13.04 -8.88 -5.02
CA LYS A 152 -12.18 -9.22 -3.91
C LYS A 152 -12.93 -8.97 -2.61
N THR A 153 -12.78 -9.89 -1.67
CA THR A 153 -13.29 -9.73 -0.31
C THR A 153 -12.13 -9.65 0.67
N SER A 154 -12.20 -8.66 1.56
CA SER A 154 -11.26 -8.50 2.67
C SER A 154 -11.93 -8.87 3.98
N ILE A 155 -11.23 -9.68 4.78
CA ILE A 155 -11.71 -10.13 6.10
C ILE A 155 -10.65 -9.92 7.17
N VAL A 156 -11.13 -9.79 8.40
CA VAL A 156 -10.29 -9.88 9.61
C VAL A 156 -10.80 -11.05 10.43
N MET A 157 -9.92 -11.96 10.79
CA MET A 157 -10.21 -13.11 11.66
C MET A 157 -9.36 -13.05 12.92
N PHE A 158 -9.88 -13.58 14.00
CA PHE A 158 -9.15 -13.81 15.24
C PHE A 158 -9.05 -15.31 15.48
N LEU A 159 -7.82 -15.81 15.52
CA LEU A 159 -7.51 -17.23 15.69
C LEU A 159 -7.01 -17.51 17.11
N ASP A 160 -7.21 -18.74 17.60
CA ASP A 160 -6.51 -19.22 18.77
C ASP A 160 -5.01 -19.36 18.47
N ASP A 161 -4.18 -19.01 19.46
CA ASP A 161 -2.74 -19.28 19.40
C ASP A 161 -2.47 -20.77 19.65
N ARG A 162 -2.72 -21.59 18.65
CA ARG A 162 -2.47 -23.03 18.66
C ARG A 162 -1.79 -23.48 17.39
N GLN A 163 -1.06 -24.57 17.50
CA GLN A 163 -0.44 -25.20 16.35
C GLN A 163 -1.51 -25.62 15.33
N GLY A 164 -1.31 -25.26 14.06
CA GLY A 164 -2.20 -25.60 12.96
C GLY A 164 -3.36 -24.63 12.73
N ALA A 165 -3.63 -23.63 13.59
CA ALA A 165 -4.77 -22.72 13.45
C ALA A 165 -4.85 -22.05 12.07
N LEU A 166 -3.74 -21.53 11.57
CA LEU A 166 -3.68 -20.92 10.22
C LEU A 166 -3.85 -21.96 9.11
N MET A 167 -3.36 -23.17 9.30
CA MET A 167 -3.51 -24.27 8.32
C MET A 167 -4.99 -24.62 8.14
N ASP A 168 -5.75 -24.70 9.23
CA ASP A 168 -7.19 -25.00 9.18
C ASP A 168 -7.92 -23.95 8.33
N ILE A 169 -7.59 -22.67 8.50
CA ILE A 169 -8.14 -21.58 7.67
C ILE A 169 -7.79 -21.78 6.19
N VAL A 170 -6.50 -22.03 5.87
CA VAL A 170 -6.07 -22.21 4.47
C VAL A 170 -6.75 -23.43 3.82
N GLN A 171 -6.99 -24.51 4.57
CA GLN A 171 -7.70 -25.70 4.07
C GLN A 171 -9.15 -25.40 3.67
N VAL A 172 -9.83 -24.46 4.35
CA VAL A 172 -11.16 -24.01 3.94
C VAL A 172 -11.12 -23.37 2.55
N PHE A 173 -10.15 -22.49 2.29
CA PHE A 173 -9.99 -21.88 0.96
C PHE A 173 -9.69 -22.92 -0.12
N VAL A 174 -8.85 -23.90 0.17
CA VAL A 174 -8.56 -25.03 -0.75
C VAL A 174 -9.83 -25.82 -1.05
N LYS A 175 -10.67 -26.14 -0.04
CA LYS A 175 -11.93 -26.86 -0.20
C LYS A 175 -12.87 -26.19 -1.20
N TYR A 176 -12.95 -24.84 -1.17
CA TYR A 176 -13.83 -24.08 -2.06
C TYR A 176 -13.15 -23.61 -3.35
N ASN A 177 -11.86 -23.97 -3.55
CA ASN A 177 -11.03 -23.54 -4.69
C ASN A 177 -11.02 -22.01 -4.86
N ILE A 178 -10.93 -21.26 -3.74
CA ILE A 178 -10.85 -19.80 -3.70
C ILE A 178 -9.40 -19.40 -3.49
N ASN A 179 -8.94 -18.46 -4.31
CA ASN A 179 -7.57 -17.96 -4.23
C ASN A 179 -7.43 -16.89 -3.16
N ILE A 180 -6.46 -17.05 -2.26
CA ILE A 180 -6.03 -16.03 -1.30
C ILE A 180 -5.06 -15.10 -2.04
N THR A 181 -5.38 -13.80 -2.11
CA THR A 181 -4.54 -12.80 -2.80
C THR A 181 -3.60 -12.07 -1.84
N HIS A 182 -3.96 -12.03 -0.56
CA HIS A 182 -3.16 -11.38 0.48
C HIS A 182 -3.41 -12.01 1.84
N ILE A 183 -2.36 -12.13 2.64
CA ILE A 183 -2.46 -12.56 4.04
C ILE A 183 -1.45 -11.80 4.91
N ASN A 184 -1.93 -11.29 6.01
CA ASN A 184 -1.11 -10.66 7.04
C ASN A 184 -1.57 -11.10 8.41
N SER A 185 -0.64 -11.51 9.28
CA SER A 185 -0.95 -11.90 10.64
C SER A 185 -0.22 -11.04 11.66
N LYS A 186 -0.89 -10.79 12.79
CA LYS A 186 -0.37 -10.01 13.90
C LYS A 186 -0.79 -10.61 15.24
N MET A 187 0.18 -10.78 16.15
CA MET A 187 -0.12 -11.11 17.54
C MET A 187 -0.71 -9.89 18.25
N MET A 188 -1.77 -10.11 19.01
CA MET A 188 -2.47 -9.05 19.75
C MET A 188 -1.83 -8.80 21.10
N ASN A 189 -1.18 -7.63 21.30
CA ASN A 189 -0.42 -7.29 22.51
C ASN A 189 -1.25 -7.35 23.81
N ASN A 190 -2.58 -7.18 23.74
CA ASN A 190 -3.46 -7.18 24.92
C ASN A 190 -4.22 -8.51 25.12
N ARG A 191 -3.99 -9.49 24.25
CA ARG A 191 -4.62 -10.81 24.24
C ARG A 191 -3.58 -11.82 23.79
N ALA A 192 -2.69 -12.20 24.70
CA ALA A 192 -1.50 -13.01 24.41
C ALA A 192 -1.78 -14.38 23.75
N GLU A 193 -3.06 -14.78 23.68
CA GLU A 193 -3.51 -16.04 23.10
C GLU A 193 -4.34 -15.84 21.82
N GLU A 194 -4.28 -14.65 21.20
CA GLU A 194 -5.03 -14.36 19.98
C GLU A 194 -4.12 -13.84 18.88
N GLN A 195 -4.25 -14.44 17.72
CA GLN A 195 -3.63 -14.00 16.48
C GLN A 195 -4.70 -13.36 15.58
N ALA A 196 -4.55 -12.07 15.25
CA ALA A 196 -5.37 -11.43 14.24
C ALA A 196 -4.80 -11.72 12.84
N VAL A 197 -5.65 -12.11 11.91
CA VAL A 197 -5.31 -12.35 10.51
C VAL A 197 -6.17 -11.47 9.64
N PHE A 198 -5.52 -10.58 8.87
CA PHE A 198 -6.12 -9.86 7.76
C PHE A 198 -5.89 -10.67 6.49
N LEU A 199 -6.93 -10.88 5.69
CA LEU A 199 -6.87 -11.72 4.50
C LEU A 199 -7.73 -11.12 3.39
N ASP A 200 -7.17 -11.07 2.16
CA ASP A 200 -7.91 -10.77 0.93
C ASP A 200 -8.02 -12.02 0.07
N PHE A 201 -9.16 -12.23 -0.55
CA PHE A 201 -9.40 -13.36 -1.46
C PHE A 201 -10.34 -12.99 -2.60
N ASP A 202 -10.33 -13.78 -3.67
CA ASP A 202 -11.15 -13.57 -4.85
C ASP A 202 -12.61 -13.98 -4.58
N GLY A 203 -13.58 -13.16 -5.04
CA GLY A 203 -15.02 -13.34 -4.94
C GLY A 203 -15.71 -12.30 -4.08
N HIS A 204 -17.03 -12.17 -4.24
CA HIS A 204 -17.88 -11.25 -3.51
C HIS A 204 -18.62 -11.96 -2.36
N LYS A 205 -18.79 -11.30 -1.21
CA LYS A 205 -19.45 -11.88 -0.03
C LYS A 205 -20.88 -12.38 -0.28
N ASP A 206 -21.56 -11.85 -1.30
CA ASP A 206 -22.92 -12.22 -1.66
C ASP A 206 -22.98 -13.41 -2.66
N ASP A 207 -21.85 -13.91 -3.16
CA ASP A 207 -21.77 -15.09 -3.99
C ASP A 207 -21.99 -16.34 -3.13
N GLU A 208 -22.81 -17.32 -3.58
CA GLU A 208 -23.19 -18.52 -2.81
C GLU A 208 -21.99 -19.33 -2.31
N VAL A 209 -20.97 -19.45 -3.15
CA VAL A 209 -19.71 -20.16 -2.78
C VAL A 209 -18.98 -19.43 -1.67
N ILE A 210 -18.94 -18.09 -1.73
CA ILE A 210 -18.27 -17.27 -0.72
C ILE A 210 -19.04 -17.27 0.60
N GLN A 211 -20.38 -17.26 0.57
CA GLN A 211 -21.20 -17.41 1.76
C GLN A 211 -20.93 -18.76 2.47
N SER A 212 -20.83 -19.84 1.69
CA SER A 212 -20.49 -21.15 2.21
C SER A 212 -19.08 -21.22 2.81
N LEU A 213 -18.11 -20.57 2.14
CA LEU A 213 -16.74 -20.43 2.64
C LEU A 213 -16.70 -19.64 3.95
N LEU A 214 -17.39 -18.49 4.02
CA LEU A 214 -17.44 -17.66 5.25
C LEU A 214 -18.06 -18.41 6.43
N ALA A 215 -19.13 -19.18 6.19
CA ALA A 215 -19.74 -20.02 7.23
C ALA A 215 -18.78 -21.11 7.76
N ASP A 216 -18.00 -21.73 6.87
CA ASP A 216 -16.98 -22.71 7.28
C ASP A 216 -15.81 -22.04 8.03
N LEU A 217 -15.41 -20.83 7.63
CA LEU A 217 -14.38 -20.07 8.35
C LEU A 217 -14.81 -19.71 9.77
N GLU A 218 -16.09 -19.33 9.99
CA GLU A 218 -16.63 -19.04 11.31
C GLU A 218 -16.49 -20.23 12.28
N ASN A 219 -16.59 -21.47 11.78
CA ASN A 219 -16.42 -22.69 12.58
C ASN A 219 -14.96 -22.96 12.96
N ASN A 220 -13.99 -22.32 12.30
CA ASN A 220 -12.55 -22.57 12.44
C ASN A 220 -11.79 -21.38 13.09
N CYS A 221 -12.48 -20.32 13.50
CA CYS A 221 -11.88 -19.16 14.15
C CYS A 221 -12.70 -18.69 15.35
N LYS A 222 -12.13 -17.85 16.22
CA LYS A 222 -12.86 -17.23 17.33
C LYS A 222 -13.91 -16.25 16.86
N SER A 223 -13.57 -15.47 15.86
CA SER A 223 -14.47 -14.53 15.22
C SER A 223 -13.94 -14.11 13.85
N ILE A 224 -14.86 -13.77 12.95
CA ILE A 224 -14.58 -13.25 11.61
C ILE A 224 -15.38 -11.99 11.39
N ARG A 225 -14.81 -11.06 10.65
CA ARG A 225 -15.48 -9.84 10.20
C ARG A 225 -15.12 -9.58 8.74
N VAL A 226 -16.12 -9.49 7.88
CA VAL A 226 -15.97 -8.98 6.53
C VAL A 226 -15.82 -7.46 6.62
N ILE A 227 -14.75 -6.93 6.10
CA ILE A 227 -14.44 -5.49 6.12
C ILE A 227 -14.62 -4.84 4.75
N GLY A 228 -15.03 -5.61 3.75
CA GLY A 228 -15.45 -5.14 2.43
C GLY A 228 -15.40 -6.23 1.39
N SER A 229 -16.32 -6.13 0.43
CA SER A 229 -16.24 -6.84 -0.86
C SER A 229 -16.36 -5.81 -1.95
N TYR A 230 -15.47 -5.80 -2.93
CA TYR A 230 -15.36 -4.71 -3.90
C TYR A 230 -14.76 -5.21 -5.21
N SER A 231 -15.05 -4.48 -6.30
CA SER A 231 -14.48 -4.80 -7.60
C SER A 231 -12.95 -4.78 -7.56
N ARG A 232 -12.36 -5.82 -8.13
CA ARG A 232 -10.91 -5.93 -8.31
C ARG A 232 -10.44 -4.94 -9.37
N PHE A 233 -9.31 -4.27 -9.08
CA PHE A 233 -8.64 -3.38 -10.03
C PHE A 233 -7.89 -4.19 -11.09
#